data_074376bf41bfaf3ae882e4502f1a9d4a
#
_entry.id   074376bf41bfaf3ae882e4502f1a9d4a
#
_cell.length_a   1.000
_cell.length_b   1.000
_cell.length_c   1.000
_cell.angle_alpha   90.00
_cell.angle_beta   90.00
_cell.angle_gamma   90.00
#
_symmetry.space_group_name_H-M   'P 1'
#
loop_
_entity.id
_entity.type
_entity.pdbx_description
1 polymer ?
#
loop_
_entity_poly.entity_id
_entity_poly.type
_entity_poly.pdbx_seq_one_letter_code
_entity_poly.pdbx_strand_id
1 'polypeptide(L)'
;LHLSIRRQRQMCIRDRSYQNETILGRTMDYDWPLTGHPAILPRHYTWESRADYQGTTLYGFVGTGSDMEGFMFGDGMNEHGLAISTQYDRDYCTYASEILDDYINISQNDVLIWVLGYHQTIEELIQHTSKVNVVAVTLNDINDVPPLHYHVSDATGRSAEITFEDGRMVVRDNPIGVLTNHPDLNWHYENLKQYINITPYQPQSQLTNGATLQPLGAESGTHGLPGGYTSTERFVRAAYLTRHLKPSPNDNPILDAFRILDTVSIPKGAVRPEGSDFYYTLYQTVFNLSTKTMYVKYYQSNQILELQLNEDLLNQHDLIIYEPIQGISTTSLN
;
A
#
# COMPACT_ATOMS: atom_id res chain seq x y z
N LEU A 1 -6.33 14.05 29.76
CA LEU A 1 -6.96 13.46 28.59
C LEU A 1 -5.82 13.02 27.66
N HIS A 2 -5.43 11.76 27.74
CA HIS A 2 -4.51 11.18 26.76
C HIS A 2 -5.33 10.96 25.49
N LEU A 3 -5.08 11.76 24.46
CA LEU A 3 -5.50 11.48 23.12
C LEU A 3 -4.84 10.15 22.73
N SER A 4 -5.66 9.10 22.56
CA SER A 4 -5.19 7.82 22.03
C SER A 4 -4.67 8.08 20.62
N ILE A 5 -3.37 7.93 20.43
CA ILE A 5 -2.71 8.11 19.16
C ILE A 5 -3.26 7.04 18.21
N ARG A 6 -4.09 7.45 17.27
CA ARG A 6 -4.67 6.60 16.24
C ARG A 6 -3.52 6.01 15.41
N ARG A 7 -3.48 4.68 15.28
CA ARG A 7 -2.41 3.96 14.58
C ARG A 7 -2.96 3.43 13.26
N GLN A 8 -2.49 3.94 12.15
CA GLN A 8 -2.65 3.25 10.87
C GLN A 8 -1.70 2.05 10.80
N ARG A 9 -2.20 0.94 10.29
CA ARG A 9 -1.41 -0.22 9.92
C ARG A 9 -1.84 -0.60 8.51
N GLN A 10 -0.89 -0.63 7.60
CA GLN A 10 -1.15 -0.88 6.19
C GLN A 10 -0.08 -1.80 5.67
N MET A 11 -0.36 -2.47 4.55
CA MET A 11 0.62 -3.29 3.89
C MET A 11 0.48 -3.18 2.40
N CYS A 12 1.61 -3.17 1.72
CA CYS A 12 1.69 -3.24 0.27
C CYS A 12 2.52 -4.41 -0.16
N ILE A 13 2.11 -5.02 -1.25
CA ILE A 13 2.80 -6.10 -1.94
C ILE A 13 2.93 -5.75 -3.42
N ARG A 14 4.05 -6.11 -4.01
CA ARG A 14 4.24 -6.10 -5.46
C ARG A 14 4.52 -7.51 -5.96
N ASP A 15 3.85 -7.94 -7.01
CA ASP A 15 4.10 -9.19 -7.69
C ASP A 15 4.49 -8.97 -9.16
N ARG A 16 5.51 -9.71 -9.63
CA ARG A 16 6.04 -9.69 -11.00
C ARG A 16 5.66 -10.91 -11.83
N SER A 17 4.95 -11.88 -11.26
CA SER A 17 4.99 -13.25 -11.75
C SER A 17 3.97 -13.59 -12.83
N TYR A 18 3.12 -12.68 -13.25
CA TYR A 18 2.08 -12.95 -14.22
C TYR A 18 2.40 -12.37 -15.61
N GLN A 19 2.77 -13.23 -16.57
CA GLN A 19 2.77 -12.91 -18.01
C GLN A 19 3.33 -11.52 -18.38
N ASN A 20 4.34 -11.02 -17.64
CA ASN A 20 4.90 -9.66 -17.70
C ASN A 20 4.00 -8.54 -17.12
N GLU A 21 2.94 -8.85 -16.38
CA GLU A 21 2.15 -7.85 -15.68
C GLU A 21 2.77 -7.55 -14.31
N THR A 22 2.74 -6.27 -13.91
CA THR A 22 3.13 -5.82 -12.58
C THR A 22 1.87 -5.48 -11.79
N ILE A 23 1.75 -6.09 -10.63
CA ILE A 23 0.60 -5.91 -9.72
C ILE A 23 1.09 -5.26 -8.43
N LEU A 24 0.40 -4.22 -7.99
CA LEU A 24 0.57 -3.64 -6.65
C LEU A 24 -0.71 -3.84 -5.86
N GLY A 25 -0.62 -4.42 -4.65
CA GLY A 25 -1.76 -4.62 -3.77
C GLY A 25 -1.55 -3.99 -2.40
N ARG A 26 -2.63 -3.54 -1.75
CA ARG A 26 -2.59 -2.85 -0.46
C ARG A 26 -3.77 -3.21 0.42
N THR A 27 -3.58 -3.25 1.76
CA THR A 27 -4.65 -3.19 2.77
C THR A 27 -4.73 -1.80 3.39
N MET A 28 -5.94 -1.30 3.64
CA MET A 28 -6.18 -0.11 4.46
C MET A 28 -6.73 -0.55 5.82
N ASP A 29 -5.88 -0.49 6.83
CA ASP A 29 -6.21 -0.91 8.19
C ASP A 29 -6.26 0.33 9.10
N TYR A 30 -7.42 0.58 9.74
CA TYR A 30 -7.60 1.76 10.57
C TYR A 30 -8.73 1.59 11.60
N ASP A 31 -8.76 2.46 12.61
CA ASP A 31 -9.81 2.54 13.64
C ASP A 31 -10.79 3.71 13.45
N TRP A 32 -10.66 4.44 12.36
CA TRP A 32 -11.54 5.51 11.93
C TRP A 32 -12.22 5.12 10.61
N PRO A 33 -13.47 5.52 10.36
CA PRO A 33 -14.20 5.14 9.15
C PRO A 33 -13.71 5.91 7.91
N LEU A 34 -12.49 5.58 7.44
CA LEU A 34 -12.04 5.99 6.12
C LEU A 34 -12.88 5.27 5.08
N THR A 35 -13.58 6.01 4.25
CA THR A 35 -14.54 5.45 3.30
C THR A 35 -13.89 4.73 2.14
N GLY A 36 -12.70 5.17 1.72
CA GLY A 36 -11.99 4.57 0.59
C GLY A 36 -12.77 4.71 -0.72
N HIS A 37 -13.30 5.90 -1.00
CA HIS A 37 -13.96 6.18 -2.26
C HIS A 37 -13.01 5.97 -3.43
N PRO A 38 -13.35 5.14 -4.44
CA PRO A 38 -12.63 5.15 -5.70
C PRO A 38 -12.76 6.52 -6.35
N ALA A 39 -11.67 7.06 -6.86
CA ALA A 39 -11.68 8.37 -7.47
C ALA A 39 -10.70 8.46 -8.63
N ILE A 40 -10.98 9.36 -9.57
CA ILE A 40 -10.10 9.70 -10.69
C ILE A 40 -9.78 11.18 -10.60
N LEU A 41 -8.50 11.51 -10.56
CA LEU A 41 -8.00 12.85 -10.72
C LEU A 41 -7.53 13.00 -12.17
N PRO A 42 -8.14 13.91 -12.96
CA PRO A 42 -7.85 14.03 -14.39
C PRO A 42 -6.52 14.73 -14.67
N ARG A 43 -6.10 14.73 -15.92
CA ARG A 43 -4.99 15.57 -16.40
C ARG A 43 -5.36 17.05 -16.24
N HIS A 44 -4.33 17.88 -16.06
CA HIS A 44 -4.50 19.34 -15.95
C HIS A 44 -5.37 19.80 -14.77
N TYR A 45 -5.50 18.95 -13.75
CA TYR A 45 -6.16 19.31 -12.51
C TYR A 45 -5.29 20.28 -11.71
N THR A 46 -5.82 21.45 -11.37
CA THR A 46 -5.14 22.44 -10.54
C THR A 46 -5.37 22.09 -9.07
N TRP A 47 -4.29 22.01 -8.30
CA TRP A 47 -4.33 21.69 -6.89
C TRP A 47 -3.39 22.58 -6.09
N GLU A 48 -3.69 22.74 -4.82
CA GLU A 48 -2.91 23.54 -3.87
C GLU A 48 -2.46 22.64 -2.73
N SER A 49 -1.16 22.66 -2.42
CA SER A 49 -0.63 22.06 -1.21
C SER A 49 -0.91 22.94 -0.01
N ARG A 50 -1.08 22.31 1.13
CA ARG A 50 -1.16 23.01 2.42
C ARG A 50 0.16 23.63 2.87
N ALA A 51 1.25 23.40 2.13
CA ALA A 51 2.59 23.90 2.35
C ALA A 51 3.06 24.89 1.26
N ASP A 52 2.15 25.72 0.74
CA ASP A 52 2.43 26.86 -0.15
C ASP A 52 2.78 26.51 -1.61
N TYR A 53 2.56 25.28 -2.07
CA TYR A 53 2.74 24.94 -3.49
C TYR A 53 1.39 24.91 -4.21
N GLN A 54 1.36 25.52 -5.41
CA GLN A 54 0.26 25.40 -6.34
C GLN A 54 0.76 24.84 -7.66
N GLY A 55 0.04 23.87 -8.21
CA GLY A 55 0.44 23.20 -9.44
C GLY A 55 -0.73 22.66 -10.24
N THR A 56 -0.41 22.22 -11.46
CA THR A 56 -1.36 21.59 -12.37
C THR A 56 -0.79 20.26 -12.81
N THR A 57 -1.51 19.16 -12.62
CA THR A 57 -1.04 17.82 -12.95
C THR A 57 -0.79 17.65 -14.45
N LEU A 58 0.29 16.98 -14.81
CA LEU A 58 0.57 16.55 -16.18
C LEU A 58 -0.17 15.26 -16.52
N TYR A 59 -0.28 14.37 -15.55
CA TYR A 59 -0.86 13.04 -15.68
C TYR A 59 -2.07 12.87 -14.78
N GLY A 60 -3.10 12.19 -15.30
CA GLY A 60 -4.24 11.79 -14.50
C GLY A 60 -3.98 10.43 -13.83
N PHE A 61 -4.70 10.17 -12.75
CA PHE A 61 -4.57 8.93 -12.01
C PHE A 61 -5.89 8.47 -11.37
N VAL A 62 -5.96 7.19 -11.06
CA VAL A 62 -7.03 6.54 -10.30
C VAL A 62 -6.49 6.14 -8.93
N GLY A 63 -7.31 6.23 -7.89
CA GLY A 63 -6.92 5.79 -6.55
C GLY A 63 -8.11 5.69 -5.61
N THR A 64 -7.83 5.39 -4.33
CA THR A 64 -8.82 5.46 -3.26
C THR A 64 -8.50 6.59 -2.31
N GLY A 65 -9.53 7.27 -1.84
CA GLY A 65 -9.38 8.39 -0.92
C GLY A 65 -10.59 8.55 0.01
N SER A 66 -10.48 9.51 0.91
CA SER A 66 -11.53 9.88 1.84
C SER A 66 -11.59 11.40 1.99
N ASP A 67 -12.75 11.92 2.33
CA ASP A 67 -12.89 13.33 2.67
C ASP A 67 -12.35 13.57 4.08
N MET A 68 -11.23 14.28 4.14
CA MET A 68 -10.53 14.69 5.36
C MET A 68 -9.97 16.09 5.14
N GLU A 69 -10.74 17.11 5.52
CA GLU A 69 -10.40 18.51 5.20
C GLU A 69 -10.12 18.73 3.70
N GLY A 70 -10.93 18.11 2.83
CA GLY A 70 -10.78 17.93 1.41
C GLY A 70 -10.43 16.49 1.05
N PHE A 71 -10.54 16.13 -0.24
CA PHE A 71 -10.33 14.75 -0.67
C PHE A 71 -8.84 14.38 -0.64
N MET A 72 -8.50 13.41 0.19
CA MET A 72 -7.13 12.91 0.36
C MET A 72 -7.01 11.48 -0.14
N PHE A 73 -6.09 11.26 -1.08
CA PHE A 73 -5.78 9.93 -1.59
C PHE A 73 -4.88 9.15 -0.62
N GLY A 74 -5.22 7.89 -0.40
CA GLY A 74 -4.41 6.95 0.36
C GLY A 74 -3.53 6.04 -0.51
N ASP A 75 -3.90 5.88 -1.77
CA ASP A 75 -3.18 5.15 -2.82
C ASP A 75 -3.60 5.62 -4.19
N GLY A 76 -2.89 5.21 -5.22
CA GLY A 76 -3.26 5.49 -6.59
C GLY A 76 -2.27 4.95 -7.62
N MET A 77 -2.69 5.03 -8.89
CA MET A 77 -1.88 4.65 -10.05
C MET A 77 -2.20 5.60 -11.20
N ASN A 78 -1.16 6.16 -11.83
CA ASN A 78 -1.36 7.04 -12.97
C ASN A 78 -1.43 6.29 -14.31
N GLU A 79 -1.72 7.03 -15.36
CA GLU A 79 -1.87 6.54 -16.73
C GLU A 79 -0.61 5.91 -17.33
N HIS A 80 0.56 6.10 -16.71
CA HIS A 80 1.82 5.45 -17.10
C HIS A 80 2.09 4.16 -16.31
N GLY A 81 1.26 3.84 -15.31
CA GLY A 81 1.44 2.68 -14.43
C GLY A 81 2.48 2.90 -13.33
N LEU A 82 2.75 4.14 -12.97
CA LEU A 82 3.37 4.46 -11.70
C LEU A 82 2.29 4.41 -10.63
N ALA A 83 2.50 3.59 -9.60
CA ALA A 83 1.56 3.42 -8.50
C ALA A 83 2.24 3.69 -7.16
N ILE A 84 1.48 4.26 -6.23
CA ILE A 84 1.96 4.63 -4.89
C ILE A 84 0.88 4.36 -3.86
N SER A 85 1.30 4.05 -2.64
CA SER A 85 0.41 3.88 -1.50
C SER A 85 1.05 4.38 -0.22
N THR A 86 0.24 4.94 0.67
CA THR A 86 0.68 5.47 1.96
C THR A 86 0.73 4.36 3.00
N GLN A 87 1.72 4.39 3.89
CA GLN A 87 1.80 3.61 5.12
C GLN A 87 2.25 4.52 6.27
N TYR A 88 1.88 4.13 7.49
CA TYR A 88 2.24 4.87 8.69
C TYR A 88 3.61 4.39 9.21
N ASP A 89 4.58 5.29 9.28
CA ASP A 89 5.95 5.00 9.74
C ASP A 89 6.35 5.93 10.88
N ARG A 90 5.89 5.61 12.06
CA ARG A 90 6.21 6.35 13.27
C ARG A 90 7.69 6.21 13.61
N ASP A 91 8.33 7.29 14.03
CA ASP A 91 9.71 7.38 14.51
C ASP A 91 10.80 7.42 13.42
N TYR A 92 10.49 7.19 12.14
CA TYR A 92 11.49 7.22 11.07
C TYR A 92 11.28 8.33 10.02
N CYS A 93 10.07 8.88 9.91
CA CYS A 93 9.80 9.99 8.99
C CYS A 93 9.92 11.33 9.71
N THR A 94 10.80 12.18 9.24
CA THR A 94 10.97 13.56 9.74
C THR A 94 10.73 14.56 8.61
N TYR A 95 9.81 15.50 8.83
CA TYR A 95 9.44 16.53 7.87
C TYR A 95 10.10 17.86 8.24
N ALA A 96 10.24 18.75 7.26
CA ALA A 96 10.69 20.12 7.51
C ALA A 96 9.68 20.88 8.37
N SER A 97 10.17 21.76 9.23
CA SER A 97 9.33 22.66 10.02
C SER A 97 8.97 23.95 9.29
N GLU A 98 9.65 24.25 8.18
CA GLU A 98 9.52 25.52 7.45
C GLU A 98 9.56 25.29 5.94
N ILE A 99 8.95 26.22 5.20
CA ILE A 99 9.08 26.30 3.75
C ILE A 99 10.48 26.79 3.37
N LEU A 100 10.98 26.37 2.22
CA LEU A 100 12.26 26.79 1.67
C LEU A 100 12.06 27.54 0.37
N ASP A 101 12.77 28.67 0.21
CA ASP A 101 12.81 29.41 -1.05
C ASP A 101 13.43 28.53 -2.17
N ASP A 102 12.91 28.66 -3.38
CA ASP A 102 13.36 27.92 -4.57
C ASP A 102 13.11 26.38 -4.53
N TYR A 103 12.29 25.90 -3.59
CA TYR A 103 11.84 24.50 -3.50
C TYR A 103 10.35 24.35 -3.80
N ILE A 104 9.97 23.14 -4.20
CA ILE A 104 8.58 22.70 -4.24
C ILE A 104 8.20 22.29 -2.81
N ASN A 105 7.50 23.18 -2.09
CA ASN A 105 7.07 22.93 -0.71
C ASN A 105 5.69 22.26 -0.72
N ILE A 106 5.65 21.00 -0.34
CA ILE A 106 4.40 20.21 -0.25
C ILE A 106 4.22 19.62 1.14
N SER A 107 2.97 19.40 1.54
CA SER A 107 2.70 18.67 2.78
C SER A 107 2.94 17.16 2.60
N GLN A 108 3.15 16.45 3.70
CA GLN A 108 3.26 15.00 3.67
C GLN A 108 2.04 14.32 3.04
N ASN A 109 0.86 14.94 3.08
CA ASN A 109 -0.36 14.38 2.51
C ASN A 109 -0.47 14.59 0.99
N ASP A 110 0.30 15.52 0.44
CA ASP A 110 0.26 15.89 -0.98
C ASP A 110 1.31 15.15 -1.82
N VAL A 111 2.19 14.39 -1.17
CA VAL A 111 3.24 13.61 -1.86
C VAL A 111 2.66 12.69 -2.93
N LEU A 112 1.52 12.04 -2.66
CA LEU A 112 0.87 11.15 -3.61
C LEU A 112 0.46 11.88 -4.89
N ILE A 113 -0.21 13.04 -4.79
CA ILE A 113 -0.61 13.85 -5.95
C ILE A 113 0.62 14.32 -6.71
N TRP A 114 1.66 14.76 -6.00
CA TRP A 114 2.89 15.21 -6.65
C TRP A 114 3.61 14.06 -7.38
N VAL A 115 3.70 12.88 -6.77
CA VAL A 115 4.33 11.72 -7.41
C VAL A 115 3.56 11.29 -8.65
N LEU A 116 2.25 11.06 -8.54
CA LEU A 116 1.44 10.54 -9.64
C LEU A 116 1.17 11.57 -10.73
N GLY A 117 1.00 12.83 -10.35
CA GLY A 117 0.67 13.90 -11.29
C GLY A 117 1.81 14.37 -12.16
N TYR A 118 3.08 14.06 -11.81
CA TYR A 118 4.24 14.63 -12.51
C TYR A 118 5.29 13.62 -12.97
N HIS A 119 5.19 12.34 -12.62
CA HIS A 119 6.22 11.34 -12.94
C HIS A 119 5.61 10.11 -13.60
N GLN A 120 6.38 9.52 -14.53
CA GLN A 120 5.99 8.29 -15.23
C GLN A 120 6.63 7.04 -14.60
N THR A 121 7.83 7.19 -14.02
CA THR A 121 8.63 6.10 -13.48
C THR A 121 9.31 6.50 -12.17
N ILE A 122 9.77 5.50 -11.42
CA ILE A 122 10.60 5.73 -10.22
C ILE A 122 11.92 6.42 -10.58
N GLU A 123 12.50 6.13 -11.74
CA GLU A 123 13.74 6.78 -12.19
C GLU A 123 13.57 8.28 -12.41
N GLU A 124 12.47 8.68 -13.05
CA GLU A 124 12.13 10.09 -13.23
C GLU A 124 11.85 10.78 -11.88
N LEU A 125 11.13 10.12 -10.99
CA LEU A 125 10.89 10.62 -9.63
C LEU A 125 12.20 10.93 -8.90
N ILE A 126 13.18 10.00 -8.92
CA ILE A 126 14.47 10.17 -8.25
C ILE A 126 15.20 11.42 -8.75
N GLN A 127 15.13 11.76 -10.04
CA GLN A 127 15.78 12.94 -10.61
C GLN A 127 15.20 14.25 -10.05
N HIS A 128 13.96 14.26 -9.59
CA HIS A 128 13.27 15.46 -9.12
C HIS A 128 13.24 15.61 -7.58
N THR A 129 13.55 14.57 -6.81
CA THR A 129 13.46 14.58 -5.33
C THR A 129 14.28 15.71 -4.67
N SER A 130 15.40 16.10 -5.26
CA SER A 130 16.29 17.13 -4.71
C SER A 130 15.69 18.56 -4.68
N LYS A 131 14.57 18.77 -5.37
CA LYS A 131 13.86 20.05 -5.44
C LYS A 131 12.59 20.10 -4.59
N VAL A 132 12.31 19.03 -3.84
CA VAL A 132 11.13 18.93 -3.00
C VAL A 132 11.50 19.08 -1.53
N ASN A 133 10.73 19.91 -0.85
CA ASN A 133 10.76 20.07 0.60
C ASN A 133 9.40 19.64 1.16
N VAL A 134 9.37 18.57 1.94
CA VAL A 134 8.13 18.07 2.54
C VAL A 134 7.97 18.63 3.94
N VAL A 135 6.97 19.47 4.11
CA VAL A 135 6.71 20.24 5.32
C VAL A 135 5.66 19.55 6.20
N ALA A 136 5.91 19.54 7.50
CA ALA A 136 4.98 19.02 8.49
C ALA A 136 3.71 19.87 8.55
N VAL A 137 2.55 19.27 8.20
CA VAL A 137 1.26 19.94 8.30
C VAL A 137 0.32 19.11 9.16
N THR A 138 -0.20 19.73 10.23
CA THR A 138 -1.18 19.10 11.13
C THR A 138 -2.51 18.95 10.41
N LEU A 139 -3.10 17.75 10.48
CA LEU A 139 -4.48 17.51 10.12
C LEU A 139 -5.38 17.74 11.34
N ASN A 140 -6.32 18.69 11.24
CA ASN A 140 -7.20 19.04 12.36
C ASN A 140 -8.12 17.88 12.76
N ASP A 141 -8.59 17.08 11.79
CA ASP A 141 -9.47 15.94 12.02
C ASP A 141 -8.85 14.90 12.97
N ILE A 142 -7.54 14.75 12.95
CA ILE A 142 -6.81 13.82 13.83
C ILE A 142 -5.94 14.55 14.85
N ASN A 143 -5.80 15.86 14.75
CA ASN A 143 -4.94 16.73 15.56
C ASN A 143 -3.50 16.22 15.65
N ASP A 144 -2.95 15.77 14.54
CA ASP A 144 -1.61 15.18 14.43
C ASP A 144 -1.02 15.43 13.04
N VAL A 145 0.31 15.32 12.94
CA VAL A 145 1.06 15.24 11.68
C VAL A 145 1.25 13.76 11.37
N PRO A 146 0.51 13.19 10.38
CA PRO A 146 0.65 11.76 10.10
C PRO A 146 2.06 11.44 9.58
N PRO A 147 2.80 10.55 10.27
CA PRO A 147 4.13 10.12 9.84
C PRO A 147 3.97 9.08 8.73
N LEU A 148 4.00 9.52 7.48
CA LEU A 148 3.76 8.70 6.31
C LEU A 148 5.07 8.37 5.60
N HIS A 149 5.24 7.11 5.22
CA HIS A 149 6.14 6.69 4.16
C HIS A 149 5.32 6.02 3.04
N TYR A 150 5.94 5.76 1.90
CA TYR A 150 5.18 5.32 0.74
C TYR A 150 5.86 4.14 0.05
N HIS A 151 5.05 3.20 -0.40
CA HIS A 151 5.47 2.18 -1.36
C HIS A 151 5.16 2.68 -2.77
N VAL A 152 6.17 2.74 -3.61
CA VAL A 152 6.03 3.11 -5.02
C VAL A 152 6.49 1.96 -5.91
N SER A 153 5.74 1.70 -6.99
CA SER A 153 6.09 0.71 -8.02
C SER A 153 5.72 1.23 -9.39
N ASP A 154 6.47 0.86 -10.40
CA ASP A 154 6.19 1.25 -11.78
C ASP A 154 6.01 0.05 -12.72
N ALA A 155 5.53 0.31 -13.94
CA ALA A 155 5.25 -0.71 -14.94
C ALA A 155 6.50 -1.51 -15.38
N THR A 156 7.72 -1.01 -15.12
CA THR A 156 8.96 -1.78 -15.37
C THR A 156 9.15 -2.89 -14.33
N GLY A 157 8.35 -2.85 -13.26
CA GLY A 157 8.41 -3.74 -12.12
C GLY A 157 9.50 -3.35 -11.12
N ARG A 158 10.04 -2.14 -11.16
CA ARG A 158 10.83 -1.56 -10.07
C ARG A 158 9.89 -1.25 -8.89
N SER A 159 10.42 -1.34 -7.69
CA SER A 159 9.71 -1.01 -6.45
C SER A 159 10.65 -0.30 -5.50
N ALA A 160 10.16 0.71 -4.81
CA ALA A 160 10.93 1.50 -3.86
C ALA A 160 10.07 1.96 -2.67
N GLU A 161 10.73 2.33 -1.60
CA GLU A 161 10.19 3.09 -0.49
C GLU A 161 10.51 4.58 -0.69
N ILE A 162 9.55 5.45 -0.41
CA ILE A 162 9.77 6.88 -0.25
C ILE A 162 9.64 7.18 1.24
N THR A 163 10.68 7.74 1.84
CA THR A 163 10.71 8.22 3.23
C THR A 163 11.28 9.63 3.30
N PHE A 164 11.35 10.23 4.49
CA PHE A 164 11.74 11.62 4.65
C PHE A 164 12.78 11.80 5.77
N GLU A 165 13.82 12.59 5.47
CA GLU A 165 14.87 12.96 6.40
C GLU A 165 14.95 14.51 6.43
N ASP A 166 14.42 15.13 7.48
CA ASP A 166 14.32 16.59 7.63
C ASP A 166 13.69 17.28 6.41
N GLY A 167 12.55 16.75 5.95
CA GLY A 167 11.80 17.25 4.80
C GLY A 167 12.35 16.82 3.44
N ARG A 168 13.54 16.25 3.37
CA ARG A 168 14.12 15.75 2.12
C ARG A 168 13.50 14.39 1.78
N MET A 169 13.04 14.26 0.55
CA MET A 169 12.52 13.00 0.02
C MET A 169 13.66 12.04 -0.30
N VAL A 170 13.64 10.87 0.32
CA VAL A 170 14.62 9.78 0.10
C VAL A 170 13.90 8.59 -0.54
N VAL A 171 14.41 8.13 -1.69
CA VAL A 171 13.87 6.97 -2.41
C VAL A 171 14.85 5.82 -2.28
N ARG A 172 14.40 4.69 -1.70
CA ARG A 172 15.20 3.48 -1.47
C ARG A 172 14.62 2.31 -2.22
N ASP A 173 15.44 1.60 -3.00
CA ASP A 173 14.99 0.39 -3.70
C ASP A 173 14.45 -0.65 -2.72
N ASN A 174 13.30 -1.24 -3.08
CA ASN A 174 12.64 -2.31 -2.33
C ASN A 174 12.54 -3.57 -3.20
N PRO A 175 13.62 -4.37 -3.36
CA PRO A 175 13.62 -5.54 -4.24
C PRO A 175 12.69 -6.65 -3.76
N ILE A 176 12.34 -6.72 -2.47
CA ILE A 176 11.38 -7.69 -1.92
C ILE A 176 9.95 -7.32 -2.33
N GLY A 177 9.69 -6.02 -2.54
CA GLY A 177 8.38 -5.54 -2.99
C GLY A 177 7.29 -5.59 -1.92
N VAL A 178 7.66 -5.64 -0.64
CA VAL A 178 6.74 -5.58 0.49
C VAL A 178 7.08 -4.37 1.35
N LEU A 179 6.08 -3.61 1.75
CA LEU A 179 6.21 -2.52 2.70
C LEU A 179 5.07 -2.61 3.72
N THR A 180 5.39 -2.39 4.98
CA THR A 180 4.43 -2.34 6.09
C THR A 180 4.61 -1.04 6.88
N ASN A 181 4.37 -1.09 8.16
CA ASN A 181 4.57 0.01 9.09
C ASN A 181 5.91 -0.18 9.82
N HIS A 182 6.17 0.71 10.80
CA HIS A 182 7.29 0.57 11.74
C HIS A 182 7.57 -0.89 12.18
N PRO A 183 8.85 -1.33 12.31
CA PRO A 183 10.12 -0.63 12.07
C PRO A 183 10.41 -0.32 10.58
N ASP A 184 11.55 0.33 10.31
CA ASP A 184 11.97 0.71 8.95
C ASP A 184 12.22 -0.51 8.05
N LEU A 185 12.30 -0.26 6.73
CA LEU A 185 12.47 -1.31 5.73
C LEU A 185 13.74 -2.14 5.93
N ASN A 186 14.86 -1.51 6.36
CA ASN A 186 16.11 -2.23 6.58
C ASN A 186 15.99 -3.20 7.75
N TRP A 187 15.30 -2.81 8.82
CA TRP A 187 15.03 -3.70 9.94
C TRP A 187 14.19 -4.91 9.50
N HIS A 188 13.18 -4.70 8.66
CA HIS A 188 12.39 -5.79 8.11
C HIS A 188 13.25 -6.78 7.30
N TYR A 189 14.21 -6.28 6.52
CA TYR A 189 15.14 -7.13 5.79
C TYR A 189 16.04 -7.94 6.71
N GLU A 190 16.59 -7.34 7.77
CA GLU A 190 17.36 -8.07 8.78
C GLU A 190 16.51 -9.15 9.48
N ASN A 191 15.26 -8.82 9.82
CA ASN A 191 14.34 -9.76 10.43
C ASN A 191 14.01 -10.96 9.52
N LEU A 192 13.88 -10.76 8.20
CA LEU A 192 13.63 -11.85 7.26
C LEU A 192 14.70 -12.96 7.29
N LYS A 193 15.93 -12.63 7.66
CA LYS A 193 17.02 -13.62 7.77
C LYS A 193 16.73 -14.74 8.78
N GLN A 194 15.86 -14.50 9.76
CA GLN A 194 15.43 -15.51 10.73
C GLN A 194 14.47 -16.55 10.11
N TYR A 195 13.88 -16.24 8.96
CA TYR A 195 12.84 -17.04 8.31
C TYR A 195 13.30 -17.71 7.00
N ILE A 196 14.60 -17.70 6.70
CA ILE A 196 15.16 -18.26 5.46
C ILE A 196 14.91 -19.77 5.29
N ASN A 197 14.67 -20.48 6.39
CA ASN A 197 14.42 -21.92 6.39
C ASN A 197 12.94 -22.27 6.14
N ILE A 198 12.03 -21.30 6.17
CA ILE A 198 10.63 -21.53 5.84
C ILE A 198 10.51 -21.78 4.33
N THR A 199 9.88 -22.88 3.97
CA THR A 199 9.81 -23.36 2.59
C THR A 199 8.42 -23.93 2.28
N PRO A 200 7.93 -23.86 1.01
CA PRO A 200 6.69 -24.51 0.61
C PRO A 200 6.85 -26.04 0.45
N TYR A 201 8.07 -26.56 0.55
CA TYR A 201 8.33 -27.98 0.37
C TYR A 201 8.26 -28.76 1.69
N GLN A 202 7.69 -29.95 1.62
CA GLN A 202 7.70 -30.89 2.74
C GLN A 202 9.14 -31.27 3.09
N PRO A 203 9.56 -31.16 4.38
CA PRO A 203 10.85 -31.64 4.82
C PRO A 203 11.00 -33.17 4.65
N GLN A 204 12.22 -33.61 4.46
CA GLN A 204 12.50 -35.04 4.45
C GLN A 204 12.48 -35.61 5.88
N SER A 205 12.17 -36.91 6.00
CA SER A 205 12.28 -37.66 7.26
C SER A 205 13.73 -37.67 7.76
N GLN A 206 13.89 -37.57 9.07
CA GLN A 206 15.20 -37.57 9.72
C GLN A 206 15.32 -38.75 10.64
N LEU A 207 16.48 -39.42 10.61
CA LEU A 207 16.82 -40.46 11.57
C LEU A 207 17.58 -39.85 12.74
N THR A 208 17.06 -39.99 13.95
CA THR A 208 17.66 -39.44 15.17
C THR A 208 17.65 -40.53 16.27
N ASN A 209 18.82 -40.92 16.76
CA ASN A 209 18.97 -41.90 17.85
C ASN A 209 18.15 -43.20 17.67
N GLY A 210 18.06 -43.69 16.41
CA GLY A 210 17.29 -44.90 16.10
C GLY A 210 15.79 -44.70 15.89
N ALA A 211 15.28 -43.49 16.04
CA ALA A 211 13.90 -43.12 15.72
C ALA A 211 13.82 -42.36 14.40
N THR A 212 12.84 -42.70 13.54
CA THR A 212 12.57 -41.95 12.31
C THR A 212 11.54 -40.89 12.62
N LEU A 213 11.92 -39.62 12.49
CA LEU A 213 11.03 -38.48 12.58
C LEU A 213 10.48 -38.14 11.18
N GLN A 214 9.19 -38.32 11.00
CA GLN A 214 8.52 -37.99 9.76
C GLN A 214 7.80 -36.64 9.87
N PRO A 215 7.72 -35.83 8.77
CA PRO A 215 6.87 -34.64 8.74
C PRO A 215 5.42 -34.99 9.06
N LEU A 216 4.72 -34.11 9.77
CA LEU A 216 3.29 -34.31 10.10
C LEU A 216 2.39 -34.22 8.87
N GLY A 217 2.78 -33.43 7.84
CA GLY A 217 2.02 -33.26 6.60
C GLY A 217 2.83 -32.52 5.54
N ALA A 218 2.24 -32.36 4.38
CA ALA A 218 2.87 -31.68 3.24
C ALA A 218 3.24 -30.21 3.54
N GLU A 219 2.48 -29.57 4.41
CA GLU A 219 2.63 -28.16 4.84
C GLU A 219 3.73 -27.96 5.90
N SER A 220 4.37 -29.02 6.38
CA SER A 220 5.34 -28.94 7.50
C SER A 220 6.53 -28.00 7.23
N GLY A 221 6.87 -27.71 5.97
CA GLY A 221 7.89 -26.74 5.60
C GLY A 221 7.54 -25.30 5.96
N THR A 222 6.25 -24.99 6.16
CA THR A 222 5.77 -23.66 6.54
C THR A 222 5.77 -23.45 8.07
N HIS A 223 6.23 -24.44 8.85
CA HIS A 223 6.26 -24.31 10.29
C HIS A 223 7.10 -23.10 10.74
N GLY A 224 6.50 -22.26 11.59
CA GLY A 224 7.11 -21.01 12.05
C GLY A 224 6.78 -19.79 11.19
N LEU A 225 5.98 -19.92 10.11
CA LEU A 225 5.46 -18.76 9.40
C LEU A 225 4.55 -17.94 10.34
N PRO A 226 4.85 -16.65 10.59
CA PRO A 226 4.10 -15.85 11.55
C PRO A 226 2.62 -15.70 11.17
N GLY A 227 1.71 -15.85 12.14
CA GLY A 227 0.26 -15.73 11.94
C GLY A 227 -0.38 -14.48 12.56
N GLY A 228 0.37 -13.70 13.33
CA GLY A 228 -0.15 -12.49 13.99
C GLY A 228 -0.31 -11.29 13.07
N TYR A 229 -0.80 -10.17 13.64
CA TYR A 229 -1.14 -8.95 12.90
C TYR A 229 -0.17 -7.79 13.15
N THR A 230 0.97 -8.02 13.80
CA THR A 230 2.03 -7.00 13.91
C THR A 230 2.61 -6.67 12.53
N SER A 231 3.17 -5.48 12.36
CA SER A 231 3.80 -5.10 11.09
C SER A 231 4.88 -6.09 10.67
N THR A 232 5.68 -6.54 11.62
CA THR A 232 6.78 -7.49 11.39
C THR A 232 6.29 -8.87 10.94
N GLU A 233 5.23 -9.39 11.54
CA GLU A 233 4.64 -10.69 11.15
C GLU A 233 3.95 -10.62 9.80
N ARG A 234 3.23 -9.53 9.52
CA ARG A 234 2.59 -9.30 8.21
C ARG A 234 3.64 -9.17 7.11
N PHE A 235 4.76 -8.46 7.38
CA PHE A 235 5.87 -8.35 6.41
C PHE A 235 6.43 -9.72 6.04
N VAL A 236 6.78 -10.55 7.02
CA VAL A 236 7.33 -11.90 6.79
C VAL A 236 6.35 -12.76 5.99
N ARG A 237 5.07 -12.75 6.38
CA ARG A 237 4.02 -13.55 5.73
C ARG A 237 3.81 -13.14 4.28
N ALA A 238 3.71 -11.83 4.01
CA ALA A 238 3.57 -11.30 2.66
C ALA A 238 4.80 -11.58 1.79
N ALA A 239 6.00 -11.34 2.32
CA ALA A 239 7.24 -11.61 1.60
C ALA A 239 7.38 -13.11 1.24
N TYR A 240 6.99 -14.00 2.17
CA TYR A 240 6.96 -15.44 1.92
C TYR A 240 5.98 -15.80 0.80
N LEU A 241 4.74 -15.33 0.90
CA LEU A 241 3.69 -15.68 -0.07
C LEU A 241 3.96 -15.11 -1.46
N THR A 242 4.39 -13.85 -1.55
CA THR A 242 4.75 -13.23 -2.83
C THR A 242 5.94 -13.95 -3.50
N ARG A 243 6.97 -14.33 -2.70
CA ARG A 243 8.13 -15.07 -3.20
C ARG A 243 7.77 -16.45 -3.75
N HIS A 244 6.81 -17.14 -3.13
CA HIS A 244 6.46 -18.52 -3.45
C HIS A 244 5.18 -18.66 -4.26
N LEU A 245 4.55 -17.55 -4.64
CA LEU A 245 3.43 -17.57 -5.58
C LEU A 245 3.88 -18.25 -6.89
N LYS A 246 3.08 -19.20 -7.34
CA LYS A 246 3.38 -20.01 -8.52
C LYS A 246 2.17 -20.04 -9.45
N PRO A 247 2.01 -18.97 -10.25
CA PRO A 247 0.83 -18.85 -11.11
C PRO A 247 0.81 -19.89 -12.21
N SER A 248 -0.40 -20.29 -12.58
CA SER A 248 -0.70 -21.13 -13.75
C SER A 248 -1.28 -20.27 -14.88
N PRO A 249 -1.24 -20.72 -16.14
CA PRO A 249 -1.72 -19.91 -17.27
C PRO A 249 -3.19 -19.45 -17.20
N ASN A 250 -4.01 -20.15 -16.42
CA ASN A 250 -5.44 -19.86 -16.26
C ASN A 250 -5.76 -19.13 -14.93
N ASP A 251 -4.76 -18.83 -14.11
CA ASP A 251 -4.97 -18.11 -12.86
C ASP A 251 -5.19 -16.61 -13.15
N ASN A 252 -5.90 -15.95 -12.24
CA ASN A 252 -6.14 -14.52 -12.34
C ASN A 252 -5.21 -13.77 -11.36
N PRO A 253 -4.30 -12.91 -11.84
CA PRO A 253 -3.33 -12.22 -11.00
C PRO A 253 -3.99 -11.33 -9.93
N ILE A 254 -5.15 -10.75 -10.24
CA ILE A 254 -5.88 -9.90 -9.31
C ILE A 254 -6.43 -10.71 -8.14
N LEU A 255 -6.98 -11.90 -8.43
CA LEU A 255 -7.47 -12.79 -7.37
C LEU A 255 -6.34 -13.31 -6.49
N ASP A 256 -5.18 -13.63 -7.06
CA ASP A 256 -4.05 -14.09 -6.28
C ASP A 256 -3.47 -12.97 -5.39
N ALA A 257 -3.41 -11.74 -5.90
CA ALA A 257 -3.05 -10.59 -5.08
C ALA A 257 -4.02 -10.41 -3.91
N PHE A 258 -5.33 -10.47 -4.12
CA PHE A 258 -6.31 -10.41 -3.03
C PHE A 258 -6.16 -11.56 -2.03
N ARG A 259 -5.85 -12.80 -2.48
CA ARG A 259 -5.59 -13.93 -1.58
C ARG A 259 -4.39 -13.70 -0.68
N ILE A 260 -3.30 -13.12 -1.20
CA ILE A 260 -2.15 -12.74 -0.39
C ILE A 260 -2.56 -11.66 0.63
N LEU A 261 -3.27 -10.61 0.19
CA LEU A 261 -3.76 -9.55 1.06
C LEU A 261 -4.72 -10.07 2.14
N ASP A 262 -5.59 -11.04 1.83
CA ASP A 262 -6.49 -11.67 2.80
C ASP A 262 -5.74 -12.31 3.97
N THR A 263 -4.53 -12.84 3.74
CA THR A 263 -3.72 -13.44 4.82
C THR A 263 -3.19 -12.43 5.83
N VAL A 264 -3.11 -11.18 5.47
CA VAL A 264 -2.56 -10.07 6.28
C VAL A 264 -3.63 -9.06 6.69
N SER A 265 -4.83 -9.21 6.16
CA SER A 265 -6.01 -8.44 6.55
C SER A 265 -6.40 -8.75 7.98
N ILE A 266 -6.78 -7.71 8.71
CA ILE A 266 -7.14 -7.77 10.12
C ILE A 266 -8.67 -7.90 10.24
N PRO A 267 -9.20 -9.02 10.72
CA PRO A 267 -10.63 -9.16 10.99
C PRO A 267 -11.07 -8.21 12.11
N LYS A 268 -12.29 -7.68 12.00
CA LYS A 268 -12.87 -6.78 13.01
C LYS A 268 -12.90 -7.47 14.38
N GLY A 269 -12.31 -6.82 15.38
CA GLY A 269 -12.21 -7.34 16.75
C GLY A 269 -10.94 -8.14 17.07
N ALA A 270 -10.14 -8.54 16.07
CA ALA A 270 -8.87 -9.25 16.30
C ALA A 270 -7.79 -8.35 16.92
N VAL A 271 -7.85 -7.04 16.67
CA VAL A 271 -6.93 -6.04 17.22
C VAL A 271 -7.74 -4.91 17.86
N ARG A 272 -7.37 -4.51 19.07
CA ARG A 272 -8.01 -3.42 19.81
C ARG A 272 -6.94 -2.51 20.39
N PRO A 273 -6.67 -1.35 19.76
CA PRO A 273 -5.78 -0.35 20.34
C PRO A 273 -6.39 0.24 21.62
N GLU A 274 -5.53 0.76 22.51
CA GLU A 274 -6.00 1.51 23.68
C GLU A 274 -6.90 2.68 23.24
N GLY A 275 -8.08 2.79 23.82
CA GLY A 275 -9.07 3.83 23.51
C GLY A 275 -9.86 3.62 22.21
N SER A 276 -9.75 2.45 21.57
CA SER A 276 -10.56 2.07 20.41
C SER A 276 -11.16 0.68 20.57
N ASP A 277 -12.43 0.52 20.18
CA ASP A 277 -13.14 -0.77 20.26
C ASP A 277 -12.72 -1.74 19.16
N PHE A 278 -12.17 -1.24 18.05
CA PHE A 278 -11.77 -2.07 16.91
C PHE A 278 -10.73 -1.38 16.05
N TYR A 279 -9.92 -2.22 15.44
CA TYR A 279 -8.96 -1.89 14.42
C TYR A 279 -8.99 -3.02 13.40
N TYR A 280 -9.28 -2.74 12.14
CA TYR A 280 -9.47 -3.79 11.14
C TYR A 280 -9.20 -3.28 9.72
N THR A 281 -9.08 -4.19 8.75
CA THR A 281 -8.96 -3.85 7.34
C THR A 281 -10.29 -3.33 6.81
N LEU A 282 -10.34 -2.06 6.43
CA LEU A 282 -11.54 -1.40 5.89
C LEU A 282 -11.79 -1.80 4.44
N TYR A 283 -10.72 -1.82 3.66
CA TYR A 283 -10.74 -2.24 2.26
C TYR A 283 -9.34 -2.67 1.79
N GLN A 284 -9.31 -3.31 0.64
CA GLN A 284 -8.11 -3.69 -0.09
C GLN A 284 -8.15 -3.06 -1.47
N THR A 285 -7.01 -2.60 -1.98
CA THR A 285 -6.84 -2.17 -3.38
C THR A 285 -5.81 -3.03 -4.08
N VAL A 286 -6.05 -3.30 -5.36
CA VAL A 286 -5.11 -3.98 -6.25
C VAL A 286 -5.03 -3.18 -7.55
N PHE A 287 -3.83 -2.81 -7.96
CA PHE A 287 -3.56 -2.11 -9.20
C PHE A 287 -2.85 -3.04 -10.17
N ASN A 288 -3.39 -3.19 -11.38
CA ASN A 288 -2.65 -3.75 -12.50
C ASN A 288 -1.99 -2.61 -13.26
N LEU A 289 -0.67 -2.48 -13.09
CA LEU A 289 0.11 -1.37 -13.63
C LEU A 289 0.23 -1.44 -15.16
N SER A 290 0.07 -2.62 -15.72
CA SER A 290 0.16 -2.85 -17.17
C SER A 290 -1.13 -2.46 -17.89
N THR A 291 -2.29 -2.83 -17.33
CA THR A 291 -3.62 -2.53 -17.90
C THR A 291 -4.22 -1.22 -17.42
N LYS A 292 -3.59 -0.53 -16.46
CA LYS A 292 -4.06 0.71 -15.84
C LYS A 292 -5.44 0.55 -15.19
N THR A 293 -5.61 -0.56 -14.49
CA THR A 293 -6.88 -0.94 -13.87
C THR A 293 -6.70 -1.06 -12.36
N MET A 294 -7.58 -0.41 -11.62
CA MET A 294 -7.69 -0.50 -10.16
C MET A 294 -8.85 -1.43 -9.79
N TYR A 295 -8.64 -2.24 -8.78
CA TYR A 295 -9.64 -3.11 -8.18
C TYR A 295 -9.75 -2.82 -6.69
N VAL A 296 -10.99 -2.72 -6.18
CA VAL A 296 -11.25 -2.43 -4.75
C VAL A 296 -12.18 -3.47 -4.16
N LYS A 297 -11.81 -4.00 -3.00
CA LYS A 297 -12.62 -4.96 -2.22
C LYS A 297 -12.84 -4.41 -0.82
N TYR A 298 -14.10 -4.15 -0.45
CA TYR A 298 -14.47 -3.61 0.85
C TYR A 298 -14.76 -4.71 1.87
N TYR A 299 -14.51 -4.42 3.15
CA TYR A 299 -14.78 -5.36 4.24
C TYR A 299 -16.25 -5.81 4.29
N GLN A 300 -17.17 -4.90 3.99
CA GLN A 300 -18.61 -5.15 4.02
C GLN A 300 -19.19 -5.71 2.70
N SER A 301 -18.32 -6.12 1.76
CA SER A 301 -18.76 -6.65 0.47
C SER A 301 -17.95 -7.88 0.05
N ASN A 302 -18.59 -8.79 -0.67
CA ASN A 302 -17.90 -9.89 -1.39
C ASN A 302 -17.65 -9.56 -2.86
N GLN A 303 -18.02 -8.36 -3.32
CA GLN A 303 -17.81 -7.91 -4.68
C GLN A 303 -16.49 -7.15 -4.78
N ILE A 304 -15.89 -7.20 -5.96
CA ILE A 304 -14.71 -6.41 -6.33
C ILE A 304 -15.17 -5.36 -7.33
N LEU A 305 -14.93 -4.07 -7.01
CA LEU A 305 -15.08 -2.98 -7.98
C LEU A 305 -13.88 -2.96 -8.91
N GLU A 306 -14.12 -2.67 -10.18
CA GLU A 306 -13.10 -2.46 -11.20
C GLU A 306 -13.25 -1.04 -11.77
N LEU A 307 -12.12 -0.31 -11.88
CA LEU A 307 -12.08 1.01 -12.46
C LEU A 307 -10.82 1.14 -13.32
N GLN A 308 -11.01 1.18 -14.65
CA GLN A 308 -9.94 1.32 -15.62
C GLN A 308 -9.80 2.76 -16.09
N LEU A 309 -8.56 3.27 -16.10
CA LEU A 309 -8.26 4.57 -16.72
C LEU A 309 -8.45 4.50 -18.23
N ASN A 310 -9.12 5.52 -18.77
CA ASN A 310 -9.31 5.71 -20.21
C ASN A 310 -9.28 7.21 -20.56
N GLU A 311 -9.17 7.53 -21.85
CA GLU A 311 -9.03 8.90 -22.31
C GLU A 311 -10.22 9.80 -21.94
N ASP A 312 -11.45 9.27 -21.91
CA ASP A 312 -12.63 10.08 -21.57
C ASP A 312 -12.59 10.53 -20.09
N LEU A 313 -12.12 9.68 -19.19
CA LEU A 313 -11.97 9.97 -17.77
C LEU A 313 -10.77 10.88 -17.49
N LEU A 314 -9.66 10.66 -18.19
CA LEU A 314 -8.44 11.45 -18.04
C LEU A 314 -8.57 12.89 -18.53
N ASN A 315 -9.48 13.15 -19.47
CA ASN A 315 -9.73 14.48 -20.04
C ASN A 315 -10.94 15.22 -19.41
N GLN A 316 -11.44 14.74 -18.26
CA GLN A 316 -12.41 15.50 -17.47
C GLN A 316 -11.75 16.72 -16.81
N HIS A 317 -12.56 17.63 -16.26
CA HIS A 317 -12.05 18.85 -15.60
C HIS A 317 -11.99 18.71 -14.08
N ASP A 318 -12.93 17.97 -13.50
CA ASP A 318 -13.11 17.87 -12.06
C ASP A 318 -12.72 16.48 -11.55
N LEU A 319 -12.40 16.40 -10.26
CA LEU A 319 -12.22 15.16 -9.53
C LEU A 319 -13.51 14.33 -9.59
N ILE A 320 -13.41 13.08 -10.05
CA ILE A 320 -14.54 12.15 -10.13
C ILE A 320 -14.45 11.21 -8.93
N ILE A 321 -15.50 11.16 -8.12
CA ILE A 321 -15.59 10.32 -6.93
C ILE A 321 -16.72 9.32 -7.11
N TYR A 322 -16.44 8.03 -6.80
CA TYR A 322 -17.41 6.94 -6.85
C TYR A 322 -17.76 6.47 -5.44
N GLU A 323 -18.98 5.94 -5.28
CA GLU A 323 -19.42 5.40 -4.00
C GLU A 323 -18.89 3.99 -3.76
N PRO A 324 -18.46 3.66 -2.53
CA PRO A 324 -18.14 2.30 -2.12
C PRO A 324 -19.34 1.38 -2.21
N ILE A 325 -19.10 0.11 -2.56
CA ILE A 325 -20.17 -0.91 -2.52
C ILE A 325 -20.22 -1.62 -1.17
N GLN A 326 -21.44 -1.97 -0.78
CA GLN A 326 -21.71 -2.74 0.43
C GLN A 326 -22.64 -3.92 0.12
N GLY A 327 -22.63 -4.90 1.00
CA GLY A 327 -23.54 -6.03 0.93
C GLY A 327 -22.98 -7.23 0.17
N ILE A 328 -23.83 -8.26 0.08
CA ILE A 328 -23.48 -9.57 -0.49
C ILE A 328 -24.19 -9.75 -1.83
N SER A 329 -23.43 -10.15 -2.85
CA SER A 329 -23.97 -10.67 -4.11
C SER A 329 -23.87 -12.19 -4.10
N THR A 330 -25.00 -12.86 -4.33
CA THR A 330 -25.10 -14.33 -4.35
C THR A 330 -25.81 -14.80 -5.60
N THR A 331 -25.48 -16.00 -6.07
CA THR A 331 -26.22 -16.68 -7.12
C THR A 331 -27.02 -17.82 -6.50
N SER A 332 -28.36 -17.77 -6.65
CA SER A 332 -29.21 -18.91 -6.24
C SER A 332 -29.05 -20.06 -7.24
N LEU A 333 -28.95 -21.28 -6.72
CA LEU A 333 -28.89 -22.52 -7.52
C LEU A 333 -30.22 -23.23 -7.60
N ASN A 334 -31.30 -22.71 -6.98
CA ASN A 334 -32.66 -23.27 -6.96
C ASN A 334 -33.69 -22.22 -7.37
#